data_56a3f65c4b96cdbead6331b2628ddd51
#
_entry.id   56a3f65c4b96cdbead6331b2628ddd51
#
_cell.length_a   1.000
_cell.length_b   1.000
_cell.length_c   1.000
_cell.angle_alpha   90.00
_cell.angle_beta   90.00
_cell.angle_gamma   90.00
#
_symmetry.space_group_name_H-M   'P 1'
#
loop_
_entity.id
_entity.type
_entity.pdbx_description
1 polymer ?
#
loop_
_entity_poly.entity_id
_entity_poly.type
_entity_poly.pdbx_seq_one_letter_code
_entity_poly.pdbx_strand_id
1 'polypeptide(L)'
;MKFWNKRTDLALKKLGFSALKEIQKETLEQFKLEDEIVLIAPTGSGKTLAFLLPILESLENQQITQALIIAPARELALQIEQVFKSFRTDFKISCCYGGHQVKIELNNLIDMPHVIVGTPGRIADHLRRGSIQTQAIKTLVLDEFDKSLEMGFEKDIKSITDKLEAVQKRVLVSATSKEDLPEYCKMPNPKTLQFVGDKNYQGELKSFFVKATNDDKLDLLKNLIYKIGNE
;
A
#
# COMPACT_ATOMS: atom_id res chain seq x y z
N MET A 1 -17.56 8.86 -20.35
CA MET A 1 -18.31 8.61 -19.08
C MET A 1 -17.29 8.48 -17.97
N LYS A 2 -17.42 9.13 -16.80
CA LYS A 2 -16.46 8.94 -15.69
C LYS A 2 -16.73 7.58 -15.03
N PHE A 3 -15.70 6.74 -14.90
CA PHE A 3 -15.79 5.40 -14.26
C PHE A 3 -15.74 5.45 -12.74
N TRP A 4 -15.54 6.62 -12.12
CA TRP A 4 -15.41 6.81 -10.67
C TRP A 4 -16.49 7.73 -10.12
N ASN A 5 -16.69 7.63 -8.80
CA ASN A 5 -17.75 8.37 -8.10
C ASN A 5 -17.27 9.72 -7.53
N LYS A 6 -18.18 10.45 -6.85
CA LYS A 6 -17.90 11.74 -6.23
C LYS A 6 -16.80 11.68 -5.15
N ARG A 7 -16.59 10.53 -4.50
CA ARG A 7 -15.56 10.38 -3.45
C ARG A 7 -14.15 10.51 -4.05
N THR A 8 -13.91 9.88 -5.19
CA THR A 8 -12.64 10.01 -5.93
C THR A 8 -12.43 11.45 -6.40
N ASP A 9 -13.46 12.12 -6.96
CA ASP A 9 -13.34 13.52 -7.37
C ASP A 9 -12.96 14.43 -6.18
N LEU A 10 -13.57 14.22 -5.02
CA LEU A 10 -13.26 14.99 -3.81
C LEU A 10 -11.83 14.71 -3.30
N ALA A 11 -11.42 13.44 -3.28
CA ALA A 11 -10.07 13.06 -2.86
C ALA A 11 -9.01 13.68 -3.77
N LEU A 12 -9.17 13.61 -5.08
CA LEU A 12 -8.28 14.24 -6.05
C LEU A 12 -8.16 15.76 -5.84
N LYS A 13 -9.32 16.43 -5.65
CA LYS A 13 -9.34 17.87 -5.37
C LYS A 13 -8.59 18.21 -4.10
N LYS A 14 -8.73 17.41 -3.02
CA LYS A 14 -8.00 17.62 -1.76
C LYS A 14 -6.49 17.41 -1.89
N LEU A 15 -6.09 16.49 -2.76
CA LEU A 15 -4.69 16.22 -3.08
C LEU A 15 -4.09 17.23 -4.07
N GLY A 16 -4.89 18.12 -4.67
CA GLY A 16 -4.44 19.06 -5.68
C GLY A 16 -4.21 18.45 -7.07
N PHE A 17 -4.78 17.27 -7.33
CA PHE A 17 -4.68 16.61 -8.64
C PHE A 17 -5.88 16.98 -9.53
N SER A 18 -5.59 17.33 -10.78
CA SER A 18 -6.62 17.64 -11.79
C SER A 18 -7.09 16.41 -12.56
N ALA A 19 -6.28 15.35 -12.60
CA ALA A 19 -6.57 14.13 -13.35
C ALA A 19 -5.93 12.91 -12.69
N LEU A 20 -6.50 11.74 -12.96
CA LEU A 20 -5.93 10.44 -12.62
C LEU A 20 -4.84 10.06 -13.64
N LYS A 21 -3.78 9.41 -13.18
CA LYS A 21 -2.84 8.69 -14.03
C LYS A 21 -3.52 7.45 -14.62
N GLU A 22 -2.99 6.91 -15.70
CA GLU A 22 -3.52 5.72 -16.36
C GLU A 22 -3.64 4.52 -15.42
N ILE A 23 -2.58 4.23 -14.66
CA ILE A 23 -2.58 3.18 -13.63
C ILE A 23 -3.75 3.32 -12.64
N GLN A 24 -4.09 4.54 -12.24
CA GLN A 24 -5.18 4.80 -11.29
C GLN A 24 -6.55 4.60 -11.94
N LYS A 25 -6.71 5.02 -13.20
CA LYS A 25 -7.96 4.84 -13.96
C LYS A 25 -8.24 3.36 -14.19
N GLU A 26 -7.26 2.65 -14.71
CA GLU A 26 -7.40 1.24 -15.05
C GLU A 26 -7.62 0.38 -13.80
N THR A 27 -6.89 0.64 -12.71
CA THR A 27 -7.12 -0.07 -11.45
C THR A 27 -8.51 0.19 -10.89
N LEU A 28 -9.02 1.44 -10.95
CA LEU A 28 -10.40 1.77 -10.53
C LEU A 28 -11.46 1.03 -11.35
N GLU A 29 -11.24 0.90 -12.65
CA GLU A 29 -12.14 0.19 -13.55
C GLU A 29 -12.12 -1.31 -13.27
N GLN A 30 -10.93 -1.91 -13.24
CA GLN A 30 -10.77 -3.34 -13.04
C GLN A 30 -11.19 -3.79 -11.64
N PHE A 31 -11.01 -2.96 -10.61
CA PHE A 31 -11.47 -3.29 -9.25
C PHE A 31 -12.98 -3.52 -9.15
N LYS A 32 -13.77 -2.94 -10.06
CA LYS A 32 -15.23 -3.17 -10.12
C LYS A 32 -15.59 -4.48 -10.80
N LEU A 33 -14.75 -4.92 -11.74
CA LEU A 33 -15.00 -6.07 -12.60
C LEU A 33 -14.39 -7.36 -12.04
N GLU A 34 -13.23 -7.26 -11.40
CA GLU A 34 -12.40 -8.38 -11.02
C GLU A 34 -12.28 -8.48 -9.50
N ASP A 35 -12.25 -9.70 -8.98
CA ASP A 35 -12.08 -9.97 -7.56
C ASP A 35 -10.60 -10.06 -7.16
N GLU A 36 -9.72 -10.35 -8.11
CA GLU A 36 -8.30 -10.56 -7.90
C GLU A 36 -7.49 -9.75 -8.91
N ILE A 37 -6.67 -8.83 -8.42
CA ILE A 37 -5.84 -7.95 -9.25
C ILE A 37 -4.38 -8.04 -8.82
N VAL A 38 -3.50 -8.23 -9.79
CA VAL A 38 -2.05 -8.05 -9.63
C VAL A 38 -1.65 -6.77 -10.35
N LEU A 39 -1.15 -5.81 -9.61
CA LEU A 39 -0.72 -4.51 -10.10
C LEU A 39 0.80 -4.45 -10.14
N ILE A 40 1.38 -4.46 -11.32
CA ILE A 40 2.83 -4.39 -11.53
C ILE A 40 3.18 -3.02 -12.09
N ALA A 41 3.94 -2.26 -11.31
CA ALA A 41 4.36 -0.93 -11.74
C ALA A 41 5.58 -0.44 -10.94
N PRO A 42 6.45 0.39 -11.54
CA PRO A 42 7.65 0.91 -10.88
C PRO A 42 7.30 1.82 -9.69
N THR A 43 8.29 2.05 -8.82
CA THR A 43 8.16 3.03 -7.73
C THR A 43 7.90 4.43 -8.30
N GLY A 44 7.04 5.21 -7.63
CA GLY A 44 6.68 6.57 -8.09
C GLY A 44 5.60 6.62 -9.19
N SER A 45 5.12 5.49 -9.71
CA SER A 45 4.06 5.45 -10.72
C SER A 45 2.68 5.91 -10.22
N GLY A 46 2.46 5.92 -8.90
CA GLY A 46 1.18 6.26 -8.27
C GLY A 46 0.36 5.06 -7.81
N LYS A 47 1.01 3.91 -7.57
CA LYS A 47 0.40 2.67 -7.07
C LYS A 47 -0.47 2.88 -5.82
N THR A 48 0.03 3.66 -4.86
CA THR A 48 -0.70 3.91 -3.60
C THR A 48 -2.09 4.48 -3.84
N LEU A 49 -2.22 5.47 -4.71
CA LEU A 49 -3.52 6.00 -5.09
C LEU A 49 -4.32 5.02 -5.94
N ALA A 50 -3.65 4.20 -6.76
CA ALA A 50 -4.32 3.23 -7.62
C ALA A 50 -5.13 2.19 -6.82
N PHE A 51 -4.66 1.77 -5.63
CA PHE A 51 -5.45 0.88 -4.77
C PHE A 51 -6.27 1.62 -3.70
N LEU A 52 -5.85 2.80 -3.22
CA LEU A 52 -6.61 3.52 -2.20
C LEU A 52 -7.91 4.14 -2.72
N LEU A 53 -7.93 4.61 -3.97
CA LEU A 53 -9.14 5.20 -4.56
C LEU A 53 -10.28 4.18 -4.73
N PRO A 54 -10.06 2.98 -5.29
CA PRO A 54 -11.12 1.97 -5.35
C PRO A 54 -11.55 1.48 -3.96
N ILE A 55 -10.64 1.36 -2.99
CA ILE A 55 -11.02 1.10 -1.59
C ILE A 55 -11.97 2.20 -1.10
N LEU A 56 -11.59 3.48 -1.25
CA LEU A 56 -12.43 4.61 -0.83
C LEU A 56 -13.83 4.58 -1.45
N GLU A 57 -13.94 4.17 -2.72
CA GLU A 57 -15.23 4.03 -3.40
C GLU A 57 -16.08 2.88 -2.84
N SER A 58 -15.46 1.80 -2.41
CA SER A 58 -16.13 0.59 -1.92
C SER A 58 -16.54 0.68 -0.44
N LEU A 59 -15.98 1.61 0.34
CA LEU A 59 -16.31 1.76 1.77
C LEU A 59 -17.78 2.10 1.96
N GLU A 60 -18.43 1.39 2.85
CA GLU A 60 -19.78 1.66 3.34
C GLU A 60 -19.71 2.55 4.59
N ASN A 61 -20.73 3.38 4.81
CA ASN A 61 -20.79 4.27 5.97
C ASN A 61 -21.25 3.52 7.24
N GLN A 62 -20.52 2.45 7.56
CA GLN A 62 -20.72 1.64 8.76
C GLN A 62 -19.41 1.64 9.54
N GLN A 63 -19.47 1.83 10.85
CA GLN A 63 -18.27 1.89 11.71
C GLN A 63 -17.73 0.47 11.99
N ILE A 64 -17.22 -0.16 10.95
CA ILE A 64 -16.59 -1.48 10.95
C ILE A 64 -15.36 -1.47 10.04
N THR A 65 -14.41 -2.37 10.29
CA THR A 65 -13.24 -2.51 9.44
C THR A 65 -13.59 -3.28 8.17
N GLN A 66 -13.40 -2.64 7.01
CA GLN A 66 -13.83 -3.16 5.71
C GLN A 66 -12.66 -3.47 4.77
N ALA A 67 -11.50 -2.84 5.00
CA ALA A 67 -10.30 -3.08 4.22
C ALA A 67 -9.05 -3.24 5.10
N LEU A 68 -8.18 -4.16 4.70
CA LEU A 68 -6.88 -4.39 5.31
C LEU A 68 -5.78 -4.23 4.27
N ILE A 69 -4.75 -3.45 4.61
CA ILE A 69 -3.59 -3.19 3.75
C ILE A 69 -2.34 -3.67 4.48
N ILE A 70 -1.55 -4.51 3.84
CA ILE A 70 -0.29 -5.02 4.36
C ILE A 70 0.85 -4.35 3.60
N ALA A 71 1.78 -3.74 4.33
CA ALA A 71 2.98 -3.12 3.79
C ALA A 71 4.23 -3.67 4.50
N PRO A 72 5.35 -3.95 3.79
CA PRO A 72 6.51 -4.64 4.37
C PRO A 72 7.24 -3.84 5.43
N ALA A 73 7.13 -2.50 5.41
CA ALA A 73 7.86 -1.62 6.31
C ALA A 73 6.94 -0.63 7.01
N ARG A 74 7.34 -0.23 8.21
CA ARG A 74 6.67 0.79 9.02
C ARG A 74 6.48 2.10 8.26
N GLU A 75 7.52 2.55 7.59
CA GLU A 75 7.55 3.81 6.84
C GLU A 75 6.51 3.81 5.72
N LEU A 76 6.38 2.69 5.01
CA LEU A 76 5.38 2.52 3.94
C LEU A 76 3.96 2.49 4.51
N ALA A 77 3.74 1.78 5.62
CA ALA A 77 2.43 1.74 6.28
C ALA A 77 1.99 3.15 6.74
N LEU A 78 2.90 3.93 7.33
CA LEU A 78 2.67 5.32 7.73
C LEU A 78 2.41 6.22 6.52
N GLN A 79 3.13 6.04 5.41
CA GLN A 79 2.92 6.79 4.18
C GLN A 79 1.53 6.53 3.60
N ILE A 80 1.08 5.27 3.56
CA ILE A 80 -0.25 4.90 3.10
C ILE A 80 -1.33 5.55 3.99
N GLU A 81 -1.14 5.49 5.32
CA GLU A 81 -2.05 6.13 6.27
C GLU A 81 -2.16 7.64 6.02
N GLN A 82 -1.03 8.32 5.82
CA GLN A 82 -1.00 9.76 5.54
C GLN A 82 -1.72 10.12 4.24
N VAL A 83 -1.50 9.33 3.19
CA VAL A 83 -2.18 9.53 1.90
C VAL A 83 -3.69 9.35 2.07
N PHE A 84 -4.15 8.32 2.77
CA PHE A 84 -5.59 8.13 3.02
C PHE A 84 -6.19 9.27 3.84
N LYS A 85 -5.52 9.71 4.92
CA LYS A 85 -5.95 10.86 5.74
C LYS A 85 -6.04 12.16 4.93
N SER A 86 -5.20 12.32 3.91
CA SER A 86 -5.21 13.51 3.05
C SER A 86 -6.45 13.61 2.14
N PHE A 87 -7.21 12.53 1.97
CA PHE A 87 -8.52 12.57 1.32
C PHE A 87 -9.56 13.40 2.10
N ARG A 88 -9.34 13.57 3.41
CA ARG A 88 -10.21 14.35 4.32
C ARG A 88 -11.67 13.91 4.22
N THR A 89 -11.89 12.61 4.34
CA THR A 89 -13.22 11.98 4.40
C THR A 89 -13.58 11.63 5.83
N ASP A 90 -14.83 11.22 6.08
CA ASP A 90 -15.30 10.73 7.38
C ASP A 90 -14.82 9.30 7.68
N PHE A 91 -14.21 8.62 6.70
CA PHE A 91 -13.66 7.28 6.87
C PHE A 91 -12.35 7.34 7.67
N LYS A 92 -12.27 6.50 8.69
CA LYS A 92 -11.10 6.39 9.56
C LYS A 92 -10.14 5.33 9.06
N ILE A 93 -8.84 5.58 9.17
CA ILE A 93 -7.77 4.61 8.97
C ILE A 93 -6.92 4.52 10.24
N SER A 94 -6.43 3.33 10.57
CA SER A 94 -5.49 3.09 11.65
C SER A 94 -4.27 2.33 11.15
N CYS A 95 -3.08 2.73 11.64
CA CYS A 95 -1.82 2.10 11.28
C CYS A 95 -1.30 1.23 12.42
N CYS A 96 -0.94 -0.04 12.11
CA CYS A 96 -0.43 -1.04 13.05
C CYS A 96 0.96 -1.52 12.62
N TYR A 97 2.01 -1.22 13.41
CA TYR A 97 3.39 -1.59 13.09
C TYR A 97 4.22 -1.87 14.35
N GLY A 98 5.33 -2.58 14.20
CA GLY A 98 6.22 -2.89 15.31
C GLY A 98 7.02 -1.68 15.82
N GLY A 99 7.59 -1.81 17.02
CA GLY A 99 8.52 -0.81 17.57
C GLY A 99 7.91 0.22 18.52
N HIS A 100 6.61 0.12 18.83
CA HIS A 100 5.96 0.94 19.87
C HIS A 100 4.95 0.13 20.69
N GLN A 101 4.37 0.77 21.71
CA GLN A 101 3.47 0.10 22.65
C GLN A 101 2.16 -0.33 21.95
N VAL A 102 1.85 -1.63 22.01
CA VAL A 102 0.62 -2.23 21.48
C VAL A 102 -0.64 -1.55 22.02
N LYS A 103 -0.60 -1.02 23.26
CA LYS A 103 -1.75 -0.36 23.90
C LYS A 103 -2.28 0.83 23.09
N ILE A 104 -1.41 1.56 22.39
CA ILE A 104 -1.82 2.70 21.53
C ILE A 104 -2.66 2.19 20.36
N GLU A 105 -2.20 1.12 19.72
CA GLU A 105 -2.93 0.51 18.59
C GLU A 105 -4.26 -0.08 19.06
N LEU A 106 -4.28 -0.78 20.19
CA LEU A 106 -5.51 -1.33 20.76
C LEU A 106 -6.56 -0.24 20.99
N ASN A 107 -6.16 0.91 21.54
CA ASN A 107 -7.08 2.05 21.71
C ASN A 107 -7.63 2.56 20.37
N ASN A 108 -6.77 2.66 19.35
CA ASN A 108 -7.20 3.09 18.00
C ASN A 108 -8.13 2.06 17.31
N LEU A 109 -7.96 0.78 17.62
CA LEU A 109 -8.79 -0.30 17.07
C LEU A 109 -10.18 -0.41 17.74
N ILE A 110 -10.34 0.09 18.99
CA ILE A 110 -11.63 0.14 19.68
C ILE A 110 -12.65 0.95 18.87
N ASP A 111 -12.19 2.01 18.22
CA ASP A 111 -13.02 2.87 17.37
C ASP A 111 -13.43 2.24 16.04
N MET A 112 -13.04 0.99 15.78
CA MET A 112 -13.31 0.24 14.55
C MET A 112 -13.05 1.09 13.29
N PRO A 113 -11.76 1.37 12.95
CA PRO A 113 -11.44 2.12 11.75
C PRO A 113 -11.93 1.38 10.51
N HIS A 114 -12.38 2.10 9.48
CA HIS A 114 -12.87 1.52 8.22
C HIS A 114 -11.76 0.79 7.45
N VAL A 115 -10.52 1.30 7.58
CA VAL A 115 -9.32 0.75 6.95
C VAL A 115 -8.25 0.53 8.01
N ILE A 116 -7.60 -0.62 7.96
CA ILE A 116 -6.38 -0.88 8.74
C ILE A 116 -5.22 -1.05 7.74
N VAL A 117 -4.11 -0.39 8.02
CA VAL A 117 -2.85 -0.63 7.33
C VAL A 117 -1.80 -1.07 8.34
N GLY A 118 -0.90 -1.99 7.97
CA GLY A 118 0.14 -2.37 8.90
C GLY A 118 1.20 -3.32 8.35
N THR A 119 2.20 -3.58 9.18
CA THR A 119 3.25 -4.55 8.86
C THR A 119 2.79 -5.97 9.13
N PRO A 120 3.25 -6.98 8.33
CA PRO A 120 2.76 -8.35 8.41
C PRO A 120 2.77 -8.93 9.82
N GLY A 121 3.90 -8.90 10.52
CA GLY A 121 4.02 -9.47 11.87
C GLY A 121 3.11 -8.80 12.90
N ARG A 122 2.88 -7.47 12.82
CA ARG A 122 1.99 -6.76 13.74
C ARG A 122 0.52 -7.06 13.47
N ILE A 123 0.12 -7.12 12.21
CA ILE A 123 -1.23 -7.50 11.83
C ILE A 123 -1.52 -8.95 12.23
N ALA A 124 -0.60 -9.89 11.99
CA ALA A 124 -0.73 -11.28 12.43
C ALA A 124 -0.90 -11.38 13.96
N ASP A 125 -0.16 -10.56 14.75
CA ASP A 125 -0.30 -10.48 16.20
C ASP A 125 -1.69 -9.98 16.62
N HIS A 126 -2.19 -8.90 16.03
CA HIS A 126 -3.54 -8.39 16.31
C HIS A 126 -4.64 -9.39 15.96
N LEU A 127 -4.51 -10.09 14.82
CA LEU A 127 -5.44 -11.13 14.42
C LEU A 127 -5.40 -12.35 15.35
N ARG A 128 -4.22 -12.71 15.86
CA ARG A 128 -4.07 -13.79 16.86
C ARG A 128 -4.71 -13.42 18.19
N ARG A 129 -4.60 -12.16 18.61
CA ARG A 129 -5.22 -11.62 19.85
C ARG A 129 -6.72 -11.36 19.71
N GLY A 130 -7.28 -11.42 18.51
CA GLY A 130 -8.68 -11.10 18.26
C GLY A 130 -9.00 -9.60 18.38
N SER A 131 -7.99 -8.71 18.33
CA SER A 131 -8.19 -7.25 18.43
C SER A 131 -8.60 -6.61 17.09
N ILE A 132 -8.51 -7.33 15.98
CA ILE A 132 -9.08 -6.97 14.68
C ILE A 132 -10.22 -7.91 14.36
N GLN A 133 -11.41 -7.36 14.13
CA GLN A 133 -12.58 -8.13 13.68
C GLN A 133 -12.49 -8.34 12.17
N THR A 134 -12.55 -9.59 11.72
CA THR A 134 -12.30 -9.94 10.31
C THR A 134 -13.56 -10.10 9.47
N GLN A 135 -14.73 -10.24 10.12
CA GLN A 135 -15.99 -10.67 9.49
C GLN A 135 -16.51 -9.68 8.42
N ALA A 136 -16.10 -8.41 8.50
CA ALA A 136 -16.51 -7.38 7.57
C ALA A 136 -15.37 -6.90 6.64
N ILE A 137 -14.16 -7.49 6.75
CA ILE A 137 -13.04 -7.15 5.88
C ILE A 137 -13.28 -7.80 4.51
N LYS A 138 -13.76 -6.99 3.56
CA LYS A 138 -14.05 -7.42 2.18
C LYS A 138 -12.87 -7.23 1.23
N THR A 139 -11.93 -6.34 1.57
CA THR A 139 -10.78 -6.02 0.71
C THR A 139 -9.45 -6.25 1.42
N LEU A 140 -8.55 -6.99 0.77
CA LEU A 140 -7.17 -7.17 1.19
C LEU A 140 -6.23 -6.60 0.12
N VAL A 141 -5.27 -5.77 0.55
CA VAL A 141 -4.17 -5.31 -0.30
C VAL A 141 -2.85 -5.78 0.27
N LEU A 142 -2.00 -6.37 -0.57
CA LEU A 142 -0.61 -6.72 -0.26
C LEU A 142 0.29 -5.77 -1.06
N ASP A 143 0.76 -4.70 -0.42
CA ASP A 143 1.62 -3.70 -1.08
C ASP A 143 3.10 -4.10 -0.96
N GLU A 144 3.87 -3.80 -2.00
CA GLU A 144 5.28 -4.23 -2.17
C GLU A 144 5.49 -5.71 -1.80
N PHE A 145 4.67 -6.57 -2.38
CA PHE A 145 4.64 -8.00 -2.06
C PHE A 145 5.98 -8.70 -2.29
N ASP A 146 6.68 -8.36 -3.37
CA ASP A 146 8.04 -8.83 -3.65
C ASP A 146 8.99 -8.57 -2.48
N LYS A 147 8.99 -7.36 -1.93
CA LYS A 147 9.79 -7.01 -0.76
C LYS A 147 9.33 -7.72 0.52
N SER A 148 8.02 -7.92 0.68
CA SER A 148 7.48 -8.68 1.81
C SER A 148 8.05 -10.10 1.85
N LEU A 149 8.20 -10.75 0.69
CA LEU A 149 8.79 -12.07 0.58
C LEU A 149 10.32 -12.05 0.82
N GLU A 150 11.03 -11.07 0.24
CA GLU A 150 12.47 -10.89 0.47
C GLU A 150 12.79 -10.68 1.97
N MET A 151 11.91 -10.02 2.70
CA MET A 151 12.04 -9.80 4.15
C MET A 151 11.60 -11.00 5.00
N GLY A 152 11.13 -12.09 4.38
CA GLY A 152 10.76 -13.33 5.07
C GLY A 152 9.38 -13.30 5.76
N PHE A 153 8.47 -12.42 5.38
CA PHE A 153 7.13 -12.31 5.95
C PHE A 153 6.10 -13.31 5.43
N GLU A 154 6.54 -14.32 4.70
CA GLU A 154 5.65 -15.33 4.10
C GLU A 154 4.73 -16.00 5.12
N LYS A 155 5.27 -16.42 6.27
CA LYS A 155 4.49 -17.08 7.34
C LYS A 155 3.42 -16.15 7.93
N ASP A 156 3.76 -14.87 8.13
CA ASP A 156 2.84 -13.89 8.68
C ASP A 156 1.72 -13.60 7.68
N ILE A 157 2.04 -13.39 6.39
CA ILE A 157 1.06 -13.15 5.33
C ILE A 157 0.12 -14.35 5.21
N LYS A 158 0.65 -15.58 5.19
CA LYS A 158 -0.17 -16.80 5.19
C LYS A 158 -1.13 -16.83 6.39
N SER A 159 -0.62 -16.57 7.61
CA SER A 159 -1.45 -16.52 8.81
C SER A 159 -2.56 -15.47 8.74
N ILE A 160 -2.29 -14.34 8.09
CA ILE A 160 -3.27 -13.27 7.86
C ILE A 160 -4.34 -13.74 6.87
N THR A 161 -3.94 -14.21 5.69
CA THR A 161 -4.87 -14.61 4.63
C THR A 161 -5.77 -15.79 5.05
N ASP A 162 -5.26 -16.70 5.89
CA ASP A 162 -6.04 -17.84 6.42
C ASP A 162 -7.17 -17.40 7.35
N LYS A 163 -7.02 -16.24 8.03
CA LYS A 163 -8.04 -15.68 8.94
C LYS A 163 -9.05 -14.76 8.28
N LEU A 164 -8.83 -14.39 7.02
CA LEU A 164 -9.66 -13.44 6.29
C LEU A 164 -10.64 -14.17 5.35
N GLU A 165 -11.64 -14.84 5.93
CA GLU A 165 -12.62 -15.62 5.16
C GLU A 165 -13.62 -14.76 4.40
N ALA A 166 -13.91 -13.55 4.88
CA ALA A 166 -14.90 -12.64 4.28
C ALA A 166 -14.35 -11.82 3.08
N VAL A 167 -13.04 -11.93 2.78
CA VAL A 167 -12.40 -11.15 1.71
C VAL A 167 -12.89 -11.59 0.34
N GLN A 168 -13.44 -10.62 -0.38
CA GLN A 168 -13.94 -10.75 -1.75
C GLN A 168 -12.97 -10.15 -2.78
N LYS A 169 -12.31 -9.05 -2.43
CA LYS A 169 -11.37 -8.34 -3.31
C LYS A 169 -9.93 -8.48 -2.80
N ARG A 170 -9.03 -8.92 -3.67
CA ARG A 170 -7.60 -9.02 -3.39
C ARG A 170 -6.81 -8.23 -4.40
N VAL A 171 -5.94 -7.35 -3.91
CA VAL A 171 -5.02 -6.57 -4.74
C VAL A 171 -3.60 -6.82 -4.27
N LEU A 172 -2.79 -7.37 -5.14
CA LEU A 172 -1.37 -7.55 -4.92
C LEU A 172 -0.61 -6.51 -5.73
N VAL A 173 0.24 -5.75 -5.07
CA VAL A 173 1.04 -4.67 -5.69
C VAL A 173 2.51 -5.03 -5.61
N SER A 174 3.20 -4.98 -6.75
CA SER A 174 4.61 -5.34 -6.86
C SER A 174 5.34 -4.43 -7.85
N ALA A 175 6.65 -4.28 -7.68
CA ALA A 175 7.50 -3.65 -8.68
C ALA A 175 7.97 -4.65 -9.74
N THR A 176 7.96 -5.95 -9.42
CA THR A 176 8.42 -7.04 -10.29
C THR A 176 7.28 -8.01 -10.60
N SER A 177 7.28 -8.58 -11.80
CA SER A 177 6.38 -9.66 -12.14
C SER A 177 6.89 -10.97 -11.53
N LYS A 178 5.98 -11.72 -10.89
CA LYS A 178 6.21 -13.14 -10.56
C LYS A 178 5.29 -13.98 -11.43
N GLU A 179 5.84 -15.03 -12.02
CA GLU A 179 5.08 -15.95 -12.87
C GLU A 179 4.06 -16.74 -12.04
N ASP A 180 4.45 -17.16 -10.82
CA ASP A 180 3.57 -17.92 -9.93
C ASP A 180 3.38 -17.19 -8.59
N LEU A 181 2.11 -16.98 -8.24
CA LEU A 181 1.74 -16.48 -6.92
C LEU A 181 1.59 -17.64 -5.94
N PRO A 182 2.11 -17.51 -4.70
CA PRO A 182 1.90 -18.53 -3.69
C PRO A 182 0.41 -18.78 -3.41
N GLU A 183 0.01 -20.04 -3.20
CA GLU A 183 -1.38 -20.43 -2.94
C GLU A 183 -2.02 -19.68 -1.76
N TYR A 184 -1.24 -19.32 -0.75
CA TYR A 184 -1.74 -18.56 0.40
C TYR A 184 -2.20 -17.16 0.06
N CYS A 185 -1.85 -16.60 -1.10
CA CYS A 185 -2.44 -15.35 -1.58
C CYS A 185 -3.91 -15.50 -1.94
N LYS A 186 -4.38 -16.74 -2.18
CA LYS A 186 -5.76 -17.10 -2.56
C LYS A 186 -6.22 -16.31 -3.81
N MET A 187 -5.34 -16.25 -4.80
CA MET A 187 -5.54 -15.55 -6.07
C MET A 187 -5.25 -16.52 -7.22
N PRO A 188 -6.17 -17.45 -7.54
CA PRO A 188 -5.93 -18.48 -8.55
C PRO A 188 -5.93 -17.97 -10.00
N ASN A 189 -6.68 -16.91 -10.30
CA ASN A 189 -6.82 -16.37 -11.65
C ASN A 189 -6.81 -14.83 -11.66
N PRO A 190 -5.75 -14.17 -11.16
CA PRO A 190 -5.75 -12.73 -11.01
C PRO A 190 -5.66 -12.02 -12.36
N LYS A 191 -6.40 -10.91 -12.49
CA LYS A 191 -6.21 -9.95 -13.56
C LYS A 191 -4.90 -9.19 -13.35
N THR A 192 -3.93 -9.39 -14.23
CA THR A 192 -2.66 -8.66 -14.17
C THR A 192 -2.76 -7.34 -14.93
N LEU A 193 -2.46 -6.25 -14.22
CA LEU A 193 -2.31 -4.91 -14.77
C LEU A 193 -0.82 -4.55 -14.72
N GLN A 194 -0.20 -4.45 -15.88
CA GLN A 194 1.24 -4.18 -15.98
C GLN A 194 1.49 -2.83 -16.62
N PHE A 195 2.08 -1.93 -15.84
CA PHE A 195 2.51 -0.63 -16.29
C PHE A 195 4.03 -0.60 -16.35
N VAL A 196 4.55 -0.67 -17.56
CA VAL A 196 5.98 -0.43 -17.81
C VAL A 196 6.18 1.07 -17.64
N GLY A 197 7.17 1.46 -16.85
CA GLY A 197 7.47 2.88 -16.62
C GLY A 197 7.50 3.62 -17.95
N ASP A 198 6.85 4.77 -17.97
CA ASP A 198 6.81 5.63 -19.16
C ASP A 198 8.24 5.83 -19.65
N LYS A 199 8.57 5.33 -20.84
CA LYS A 199 9.91 5.52 -21.43
C LYS A 199 10.27 7.00 -21.57
N ASN A 200 9.28 7.87 -21.48
CA ASN A 200 9.41 9.32 -21.46
C ASN A 200 9.69 9.90 -20.06
N TYR A 201 9.60 9.09 -18.99
CA TYR A 201 9.96 9.50 -17.61
C TYR A 201 11.33 8.94 -17.21
N GLN A 202 12.21 8.76 -18.17
CA GLN A 202 13.64 8.70 -17.92
C GLN A 202 14.12 10.14 -17.68
N GLY A 203 13.81 10.68 -16.51
CA GLY A 203 14.72 11.62 -15.91
C GLY A 203 16.08 10.91 -15.92
N GLU A 204 17.04 11.41 -16.66
CA GLU A 204 18.38 10.85 -16.73
C GLU A 204 18.91 10.71 -15.30
N LEU A 205 18.82 9.48 -14.73
CA LEU A 205 19.49 9.19 -13.47
C LEU A 205 20.99 9.26 -13.75
N LYS A 206 21.59 10.40 -13.50
CA LYS A 206 23.04 10.57 -13.60
C LYS A 206 23.66 9.95 -12.36
N SER A 207 24.29 8.78 -12.51
CA SER A 207 25.04 8.15 -11.45
C SER A 207 26.49 8.64 -11.46
N PHE A 208 26.95 9.10 -10.30
CA PHE A 208 28.34 9.55 -10.11
C PHE A 208 29.02 8.67 -9.08
N PHE A 209 30.27 8.30 -9.33
CA PHE A 209 31.08 7.60 -8.37
C PHE A 209 32.03 8.58 -7.69
N VAL A 210 32.03 8.57 -6.36
CA VAL A 210 32.97 9.37 -5.57
C VAL A 210 33.94 8.43 -4.87
N LYS A 211 35.22 8.56 -5.18
CA LYS A 211 36.25 7.77 -4.54
C LYS A 211 36.60 8.36 -3.19
N ALA A 212 36.31 7.63 -2.11
CA ALA A 212 36.75 7.98 -0.77
C ALA A 212 38.24 7.67 -0.63
N THR A 213 39.02 8.65 -0.15
CA THR A 213 40.45 8.47 0.20
C THR A 213 40.63 8.10 1.66
N ASN A 214 39.60 8.27 2.50
CA ASN A 214 39.55 7.90 3.91
C ASN A 214 38.32 7.04 4.19
N ASP A 215 38.37 6.25 5.27
CA ASP A 215 37.30 5.33 5.68
C ASP A 215 36.04 6.04 6.21
N ASP A 216 36.08 7.36 6.41
CA ASP A 216 34.92 8.12 6.87
C ASP A 216 33.99 8.54 5.71
N LYS A 217 33.07 7.62 5.39
CA LYS A 217 32.05 7.83 4.35
C LYS A 217 31.05 8.93 4.72
N LEU A 218 30.88 9.20 6.00
CA LEU A 218 29.91 10.19 6.51
C LEU A 218 30.40 11.61 6.27
N ASP A 219 31.69 11.89 6.55
CA ASP A 219 32.31 13.19 6.26
C ASP A 219 32.39 13.44 4.74
N LEU A 220 32.65 12.40 3.96
CA LEU A 220 32.64 12.49 2.52
C LEU A 220 31.23 12.84 1.97
N LEU A 221 30.19 12.18 2.47
CA LEU A 221 28.81 12.47 2.10
C LEU A 221 28.41 13.89 2.48
N LYS A 222 28.76 14.33 3.68
CA LYS A 222 28.53 15.69 4.17
C LYS A 222 29.18 16.74 3.27
N ASN A 223 30.45 16.54 2.93
CA ASN A 223 31.19 17.43 2.02
C ASN A 223 30.61 17.42 0.61
N LEU A 224 30.11 16.29 0.14
CA LEU A 224 29.45 16.16 -1.16
C LEU A 224 28.16 16.97 -1.18
N ILE A 225 27.31 16.84 -0.16
CA ILE A 225 26.05 17.60 -0.03
C ILE A 225 26.33 19.10 0.01
N TYR A 226 27.35 19.54 0.75
CA TYR A 226 27.75 20.96 0.78
C TYR A 226 28.26 21.49 -0.56
N LYS A 227 28.93 20.67 -1.38
CA LYS A 227 29.47 21.10 -2.69
C LYS A 227 28.44 21.07 -3.80
N ILE A 228 27.50 20.13 -3.77
CA ILE A 228 26.49 19.99 -4.84
C ILE A 228 25.32 20.95 -4.58
N GLY A 229 25.11 21.40 -3.35
CA GLY A 229 23.98 22.24 -2.99
C GLY A 229 22.65 21.47 -2.97
N ASN A 230 21.57 22.17 -2.69
CA ASN A 230 20.21 21.67 -2.82
C ASN A 230 19.70 22.04 -4.23
N GLU A 231 20.24 21.43 -5.27
CA GLU A 231 19.63 21.48 -6.59
C GLU A 231 18.56 20.40 -6.76
#